data_1614dd6b59fec419f1c1b9125658e706
#
_entry.id   1614dd6b59fec419f1c1b9125658e706
#
_cell.length_a   1.000
_cell.length_b   1.000
_cell.length_c   1.000
_cell.angle_alpha   90.00
_cell.angle_beta   90.00
_cell.angle_gamma   90.00
#
_symmetry.space_group_name_H-M   'P 1'
#
loop_
_entity.id
_entity.type
_entity.pdbx_description
1 polymer ?
#
loop_
_entity_poly.entity_id
_entity_poly.type
_entity_poly.pdbx_seq_one_letter_code
_entity_poly.pdbx_strand_id
1 'polypeptide(L)'
;ASDVYKRQVTEVTVSDQLKNISDVSSLQDVSELSDIENVKGDETFTTSGKNLTWNTEGSDICYQGKTDKALPVGVKISYKLDGKDISASDLEGKSGHLVIRYTYENTSEKTNNGTKVPFMMASGLLMDTDVVSNVVVKNGKIISDGDRDMVIGYGFPGMTEILGTTDLDIPDYFEVEMDVTDYEAIEGITVATNSLFNDLGDKENDSKLDDLEGLQDSMNELQDAANQLVDGSGQLKDGLDTLLASSETLTDGIGQLATGSKTLADGTKSLASGAGELVSGSKALASGTGILASGTKTLAQGNADLADGAT
;
A
#
# COMPACT_ATOMS: atom_id res chain seq x y z
N ALA A 1 -6.33 -1.63 -10.65
CA ALA A 1 -6.50 -0.48 -9.76
C ALA A 1 -7.95 0.02 -9.83
N SER A 2 -8.46 0.59 -8.77
CA SER A 2 -9.80 1.18 -8.75
C SER A 2 -9.80 2.53 -8.02
N ASP A 3 -10.66 3.43 -8.47
CA ASP A 3 -10.90 4.68 -7.76
C ASP A 3 -11.72 4.41 -6.52
N VAL A 4 -11.18 4.72 -5.33
CA VAL A 4 -11.80 4.41 -4.03
C VAL A 4 -13.18 5.07 -3.88
N TYR A 5 -13.33 6.29 -4.38
CA TYR A 5 -14.59 7.04 -4.28
C TYR A 5 -15.59 6.70 -5.39
N LYS A 6 -15.11 6.51 -6.62
CA LYS A 6 -15.99 6.17 -7.75
C LYS A 6 -16.25 4.68 -7.86
N ARG A 7 -15.41 3.86 -7.22
CA ARG A 7 -15.48 2.39 -7.29
C ARG A 7 -15.49 1.87 -8.74
N GLN A 8 -14.74 2.55 -9.61
CA GLN A 8 -14.57 2.16 -11.01
C GLN A 8 -13.20 1.52 -11.19
N VAL A 9 -13.14 0.48 -12.00
CA VAL A 9 -11.86 -0.10 -12.43
C VAL A 9 -11.13 0.95 -13.27
N THR A 10 -9.95 1.35 -12.83
CA THR A 10 -9.10 2.33 -13.52
C THR A 10 -8.00 1.67 -14.32
N GLU A 11 -7.59 0.46 -13.93
CA GLU A 11 -6.54 -0.29 -14.59
C GLU A 11 -6.72 -1.78 -14.32
N VAL A 12 -6.47 -2.58 -15.33
CA VAL A 12 -6.42 -4.04 -15.22
C VAL A 12 -5.00 -4.50 -15.52
N THR A 13 -4.35 -5.08 -14.54
CA THR A 13 -3.03 -5.71 -14.68
C THR A 13 -3.21 -7.22 -14.67
N VAL A 14 -2.58 -7.89 -15.61
CA VAL A 14 -2.54 -9.35 -15.73
C VAL A 14 -1.13 -9.81 -15.45
N SER A 15 -0.99 -10.78 -14.55
CA SER A 15 0.29 -11.47 -14.31
C SER A 15 0.23 -12.85 -14.94
N ASP A 16 1.31 -13.24 -15.59
CA ASP A 16 1.46 -14.55 -16.22
C ASP A 16 2.77 -15.22 -15.80
N GLN A 17 2.77 -16.54 -15.81
CA GLN A 17 3.94 -17.34 -15.47
C GLN A 17 4.21 -18.38 -16.58
N LEU A 18 5.37 -18.27 -17.20
CA LEU A 18 5.87 -19.27 -18.14
C LEU A 18 6.85 -20.20 -17.41
N LYS A 19 6.50 -21.46 -17.30
CA LYS A 19 7.38 -22.47 -16.71
C LYS A 19 8.38 -22.99 -17.76
N ASN A 20 9.64 -22.89 -17.45
CA ASN A 20 10.72 -23.41 -18.29
C ASN A 20 11.06 -24.87 -17.98
N ILE A 21 10.11 -25.77 -18.25
CA ILE A 21 10.21 -27.21 -17.91
C ILE A 21 11.40 -27.90 -18.59
N SER A 22 11.89 -27.36 -19.72
CA SER A 22 12.93 -27.96 -20.55
C SER A 22 14.29 -27.26 -20.44
N ASP A 23 14.45 -26.34 -19.48
CA ASP A 23 15.67 -25.54 -19.26
C ASP A 23 16.21 -24.90 -20.54
N VAL A 24 15.30 -24.43 -21.41
CA VAL A 24 15.68 -23.79 -22.65
C VAL A 24 16.13 -22.35 -22.44
N SER A 25 17.03 -21.87 -23.28
CA SER A 25 17.53 -20.50 -23.19
C SER A 25 16.56 -19.44 -23.72
N SER A 26 15.48 -19.86 -24.37
CA SER A 26 14.48 -18.97 -24.95
C SER A 26 13.08 -19.59 -24.87
N LEU A 27 12.11 -18.81 -24.35
CA LEU A 27 10.69 -19.17 -24.38
C LEU A 27 9.92 -18.22 -25.29
N GLN A 28 8.98 -18.79 -26.03
CA GLN A 28 8.04 -18.02 -26.85
C GLN A 28 6.66 -18.00 -26.20
N ASP A 29 6.02 -16.86 -26.26
CA ASP A 29 4.67 -16.63 -25.77
C ASP A 29 3.90 -15.70 -26.71
N VAL A 30 2.58 -15.66 -26.56
CA VAL A 30 1.69 -14.77 -27.31
C VAL A 30 0.87 -13.97 -26.29
N SER A 31 1.14 -12.67 -26.21
CA SER A 31 0.45 -11.78 -25.28
C SER A 31 -0.25 -10.64 -26.01
N GLU A 32 -1.43 -10.28 -25.53
CA GLU A 32 -2.17 -9.08 -25.95
C GLU A 32 -2.04 -7.95 -24.93
N LEU A 33 -1.16 -8.10 -23.94
CA LEU A 33 -0.92 -7.10 -22.91
C LEU A 33 -0.06 -5.96 -23.44
N SER A 34 -0.26 -4.77 -22.90
CA SER A 34 0.60 -3.61 -23.05
C SER A 34 1.46 -3.40 -21.80
N ASP A 35 2.47 -2.54 -21.89
CA ASP A 35 3.35 -2.21 -20.77
C ASP A 35 3.88 -3.46 -20.04
N ILE A 36 4.38 -4.44 -20.82
CA ILE A 36 4.85 -5.71 -20.30
C ILE A 36 6.18 -5.51 -19.57
N GLU A 37 6.25 -6.02 -18.34
CA GLU A 37 7.47 -6.01 -17.52
C GLU A 37 7.69 -7.36 -16.83
N ASN A 38 8.96 -7.75 -16.67
CA ASN A 38 9.35 -8.90 -15.87
C ASN A 38 9.22 -8.51 -14.39
N VAL A 39 8.46 -9.28 -13.60
CA VAL A 39 8.23 -8.99 -12.17
C VAL A 39 9.05 -9.87 -11.25
N LYS A 40 9.84 -10.81 -11.81
CA LYS A 40 10.67 -11.71 -11.04
C LYS A 40 11.91 -12.13 -11.85
N GLY A 41 13.02 -11.46 -11.58
CA GLY A 41 14.30 -11.71 -12.27
C GLY A 41 14.67 -10.57 -13.22
N ASP A 42 15.78 -10.77 -13.95
CA ASP A 42 16.37 -9.77 -14.85
C ASP A 42 16.26 -10.20 -16.34
N GLU A 43 15.52 -11.27 -16.61
CA GLU A 43 15.35 -11.81 -17.95
C GLU A 43 14.68 -10.78 -18.86
N THR A 44 15.23 -10.64 -20.05
CA THR A 44 14.76 -9.69 -21.07
C THR A 44 13.94 -10.37 -22.14
N PHE A 45 13.17 -9.61 -22.89
CA PHE A 45 12.37 -10.11 -23.99
C PHE A 45 12.42 -9.19 -25.21
N THR A 46 12.06 -9.76 -26.35
CA THR A 46 11.81 -9.03 -27.59
C THR A 46 10.37 -9.26 -28.03
N THR A 47 9.80 -8.26 -28.73
CA THR A 47 8.42 -8.32 -29.21
C THR A 47 8.36 -8.29 -30.73
N SER A 48 7.43 -9.06 -31.31
CA SER A 48 7.05 -8.97 -32.71
C SER A 48 5.53 -9.10 -32.83
N GLY A 49 4.85 -7.97 -32.86
CA GLY A 49 3.39 -7.92 -32.73
C GLY A 49 2.94 -8.44 -31.35
N LYS A 50 2.16 -9.51 -31.34
CA LYS A 50 1.71 -10.17 -30.10
C LYS A 50 2.69 -11.24 -29.60
N ASN A 51 3.72 -11.60 -30.39
CA ASN A 51 4.67 -12.63 -29.99
C ASN A 51 5.74 -12.04 -29.10
N LEU A 52 5.98 -12.68 -27.97
CA LEU A 52 7.07 -12.42 -27.04
C LEU A 52 8.12 -13.52 -27.18
N THR A 53 9.37 -13.13 -27.18
CA THR A 53 10.50 -14.08 -27.13
C THR A 53 11.36 -13.68 -25.93
N TRP A 54 11.29 -14.48 -24.87
CA TRP A 54 12.03 -14.29 -23.65
C TRP A 54 13.40 -14.94 -23.73
N ASN A 55 14.43 -14.25 -23.26
CA ASN A 55 15.74 -14.83 -22.99
C ASN A 55 15.74 -15.33 -21.54
N THR A 56 15.54 -16.63 -21.35
CA THR A 56 15.25 -17.21 -20.03
C THR A 56 16.48 -17.66 -19.27
N GLU A 57 17.59 -17.93 -19.98
CA GLU A 57 18.80 -18.52 -19.40
C GLU A 57 18.52 -19.76 -18.51
N GLY A 58 17.44 -20.48 -18.79
CA GLY A 58 16.98 -21.63 -18.01
C GLY A 58 15.94 -21.31 -16.94
N SER A 59 15.66 -20.04 -16.67
CA SER A 59 14.73 -19.62 -15.61
C SER A 59 13.26 -19.66 -16.06
N ASP A 60 12.35 -19.79 -15.10
CA ASP A 60 10.94 -19.47 -15.28
C ASP A 60 10.76 -17.96 -15.43
N ILE A 61 9.81 -17.54 -16.26
CA ILE A 61 9.47 -16.13 -16.44
C ILE A 61 8.18 -15.81 -15.69
N CYS A 62 8.19 -14.75 -14.89
CA CYS A 62 6.99 -14.14 -14.34
C CYS A 62 6.90 -12.70 -14.84
N TYR A 63 5.90 -12.41 -15.62
CA TYR A 63 5.71 -11.07 -16.17
C TYR A 63 4.32 -10.54 -15.91
N GLN A 64 4.15 -9.25 -15.98
CA GLN A 64 2.86 -8.59 -15.93
C GLN A 64 2.72 -7.59 -17.08
N GLY A 65 1.49 -7.22 -17.35
CA GLY A 65 1.17 -6.18 -18.33
C GLY A 65 -0.25 -5.70 -18.15
N LYS A 66 -0.62 -4.65 -18.87
CA LYS A 66 -1.95 -4.02 -18.80
C LYS A 66 -2.84 -4.49 -19.93
N THR A 67 -4.15 -4.49 -19.67
CA THR A 67 -5.16 -4.80 -20.67
C THR A 67 -6.36 -3.89 -20.55
N ASP A 68 -6.98 -3.56 -21.69
CA ASP A 68 -8.26 -2.86 -21.78
C ASP A 68 -9.45 -3.83 -21.87
N LYS A 69 -9.20 -5.15 -21.83
CA LYS A 69 -10.27 -6.14 -21.86
C LYS A 69 -11.12 -6.05 -20.60
N ALA A 70 -12.43 -6.14 -20.78
CA ALA A 70 -13.36 -6.22 -19.67
C ALA A 70 -13.11 -7.50 -18.85
N LEU A 71 -13.16 -7.37 -17.53
CA LEU A 71 -13.11 -8.52 -16.64
C LEU A 71 -14.35 -9.42 -16.86
N PRO A 72 -14.23 -10.75 -16.73
CA PRO A 72 -15.34 -11.68 -16.87
C PRO A 72 -16.33 -11.60 -15.70
N VAL A 73 -16.02 -10.83 -14.69
CA VAL A 73 -16.83 -10.61 -13.49
C VAL A 73 -16.83 -9.12 -13.14
N GLY A 74 -17.91 -8.69 -12.52
CA GLY A 74 -18.09 -7.32 -12.03
C GLY A 74 -18.50 -7.28 -10.57
N VAL A 75 -18.20 -6.16 -9.91
CA VAL A 75 -18.65 -5.86 -8.55
C VAL A 75 -19.29 -4.48 -8.57
N LYS A 76 -20.54 -4.42 -8.11
CA LYS A 76 -21.26 -3.17 -7.90
C LYS A 76 -21.44 -2.96 -6.41
N ILE A 77 -20.96 -1.83 -5.89
CA ILE A 77 -21.07 -1.49 -4.48
C ILE A 77 -22.10 -0.38 -4.32
N SER A 78 -23.05 -0.55 -3.41
CA SER A 78 -24.05 0.45 -3.06
C SER A 78 -24.06 0.68 -1.55
N TYR A 79 -24.41 1.92 -1.17
CA TYR A 79 -24.40 2.38 0.22
C TYR A 79 -25.75 2.96 0.59
N LYS A 80 -26.20 2.67 1.81
CA LYS A 80 -27.35 3.33 2.43
C LYS A 80 -26.96 3.80 3.82
N LEU A 81 -27.18 5.08 4.08
CA LEU A 81 -27.04 5.67 5.42
C LEU A 81 -28.42 6.01 5.94
N ASP A 82 -28.76 5.48 7.12
CA ASP A 82 -30.11 5.63 7.74
C ASP A 82 -31.24 5.28 6.77
N GLY A 83 -31.05 4.21 5.98
CA GLY A 83 -32.01 3.69 5.01
C GLY A 83 -32.11 4.49 3.70
N LYS A 84 -31.31 5.54 3.49
CA LYS A 84 -31.29 6.37 2.27
C LYS A 84 -30.05 6.07 1.45
N ASP A 85 -30.23 5.96 0.14
CA ASP A 85 -29.08 5.80 -0.78
C ASP A 85 -28.14 6.99 -0.69
N ILE A 86 -26.86 6.72 -0.64
CA ILE A 86 -25.78 7.69 -0.54
C ILE A 86 -24.61 7.29 -1.46
N SER A 87 -23.91 8.25 -2.03
CA SER A 87 -22.68 7.96 -2.77
C SER A 87 -21.49 7.71 -1.83
N ALA A 88 -20.50 6.95 -2.29
CA ALA A 88 -19.27 6.74 -1.51
C ALA A 88 -18.55 8.07 -1.15
N SER A 89 -18.57 9.04 -2.07
CA SER A 89 -17.96 10.36 -1.86
C SER A 89 -18.67 11.24 -0.84
N ASP A 90 -20.01 11.04 -0.68
CA ASP A 90 -20.80 11.82 0.27
C ASP A 90 -20.83 11.17 1.66
N LEU A 91 -20.33 9.95 1.77
CA LEU A 91 -20.33 9.16 3.01
C LEU A 91 -19.17 9.54 3.95
N GLU A 92 -18.09 10.10 3.44
CA GLU A 92 -16.91 10.51 4.21
C GLU A 92 -17.27 11.44 5.37
N GLY A 93 -16.78 11.14 6.57
CA GLY A 93 -17.06 11.90 7.79
C GLY A 93 -18.50 11.80 8.31
N LYS A 94 -19.34 10.92 7.75
CA LYS A 94 -20.72 10.73 8.22
C LYS A 94 -20.80 9.73 9.36
N SER A 95 -21.85 9.89 10.17
CA SER A 95 -22.17 8.98 11.26
C SER A 95 -23.61 8.52 11.11
N GLY A 96 -23.92 7.27 11.45
CA GLY A 96 -25.25 6.70 11.35
C GLY A 96 -25.25 5.20 11.09
N HIS A 97 -26.41 4.65 10.81
CA HIS A 97 -26.56 3.24 10.43
C HIS A 97 -26.26 3.06 8.95
N LEU A 98 -25.16 2.37 8.65
CA LEU A 98 -24.64 2.16 7.30
C LEU A 98 -24.91 0.73 6.83
N VAL A 99 -25.42 0.60 5.62
CA VAL A 99 -25.51 -0.67 4.90
C VAL A 99 -24.67 -0.58 3.63
N ILE A 100 -23.70 -1.49 3.48
CA ILE A 100 -22.90 -1.65 2.28
C ILE A 100 -23.27 -2.97 1.62
N ARG A 101 -23.66 -2.91 0.35
CA ARG A 101 -24.00 -4.09 -0.43
C ARG A 101 -23.09 -4.23 -1.64
N TYR A 102 -22.44 -5.38 -1.72
CA TYR A 102 -21.65 -5.84 -2.84
C TYR A 102 -22.49 -6.78 -3.69
N THR A 103 -22.84 -6.36 -4.88
CA THR A 103 -23.53 -7.19 -5.86
C THR A 103 -22.51 -7.66 -6.89
N TYR A 104 -22.44 -8.97 -7.08
CA TYR A 104 -21.53 -9.60 -8.02
C TYR A 104 -22.23 -9.87 -9.35
N GLU A 105 -21.51 -9.64 -10.43
CA GLU A 105 -22.04 -9.83 -11.78
C GLU A 105 -21.11 -10.76 -12.56
N ASN A 106 -21.68 -11.73 -13.24
CA ASN A 106 -20.98 -12.56 -14.21
C ASN A 106 -21.14 -11.94 -15.61
N THR A 107 -20.07 -11.29 -16.09
CA THR A 107 -20.02 -10.62 -17.39
C THR A 107 -19.32 -11.45 -18.46
N SER A 108 -18.93 -12.72 -18.13
CA SER A 108 -18.26 -13.61 -19.09
C SER A 108 -19.13 -13.86 -20.32
N GLU A 109 -18.47 -14.08 -21.44
CA GLU A 109 -19.13 -14.51 -22.67
C GLU A 109 -19.69 -15.93 -22.51
N LYS A 110 -20.76 -16.23 -23.24
CA LYS A 110 -21.31 -17.57 -23.25
C LYS A 110 -20.37 -18.51 -23.99
N THR A 111 -20.15 -19.68 -23.41
CA THR A 111 -19.37 -20.76 -24.02
C THR A 111 -20.12 -21.33 -25.23
N ASN A 112 -19.46 -22.22 -25.97
CA ASN A 112 -20.08 -22.93 -27.11
C ASN A 112 -21.34 -23.73 -26.73
N ASN A 113 -21.49 -24.07 -25.46
CA ASN A 113 -22.66 -24.76 -24.91
C ASN A 113 -23.78 -23.79 -24.50
N GLY A 114 -23.63 -22.48 -24.72
CA GLY A 114 -24.62 -21.46 -24.44
C GLY A 114 -24.71 -21.02 -22.97
N THR A 115 -23.87 -21.59 -22.08
CA THR A 115 -23.76 -21.22 -20.66
C THR A 115 -22.59 -20.29 -20.43
N LYS A 116 -22.63 -19.49 -19.38
CA LYS A 116 -21.49 -18.69 -18.90
C LYS A 116 -20.55 -19.56 -18.06
N VAL A 117 -19.30 -19.14 -17.98
CA VAL A 117 -18.33 -19.75 -17.04
C VAL A 117 -18.79 -19.40 -15.62
N PRO A 118 -18.97 -20.37 -14.71
CA PRO A 118 -19.31 -20.09 -13.32
C PRO A 118 -18.13 -19.46 -12.59
N PHE A 119 -18.42 -18.51 -11.69
CA PHE A 119 -17.45 -17.90 -10.80
C PHE A 119 -17.96 -17.92 -9.36
N MET A 120 -17.05 -18.11 -8.43
CA MET A 120 -17.21 -17.73 -7.06
C MET A 120 -16.49 -16.41 -6.83
N MET A 121 -17.16 -15.49 -6.15
CA MET A 121 -16.66 -14.19 -5.76
C MET A 121 -16.53 -14.16 -4.24
N ALA A 122 -15.43 -13.68 -3.71
CA ALA A 122 -15.24 -13.42 -2.29
C ALA A 122 -14.65 -12.01 -2.11
N SER A 123 -15.23 -11.25 -1.19
CA SER A 123 -14.73 -9.91 -0.82
C SER A 123 -14.36 -9.88 0.66
N GLY A 124 -13.15 -9.40 0.95
CA GLY A 124 -12.69 -9.11 2.29
C GLY A 124 -12.71 -7.62 2.56
N LEU A 125 -13.23 -7.21 3.71
CA LEU A 125 -13.25 -5.83 4.21
C LEU A 125 -12.56 -5.82 5.57
N LEU A 126 -11.68 -4.84 5.78
CA LEU A 126 -11.05 -4.60 7.07
C LEU A 126 -11.64 -3.33 7.67
N MET A 127 -12.17 -3.44 8.89
CA MET A 127 -12.89 -2.38 9.58
C MET A 127 -12.22 -2.10 10.92
N ASP A 128 -12.07 -0.82 11.24
CA ASP A 128 -11.57 -0.36 12.54
C ASP A 128 -12.73 -0.32 13.55
N THR A 129 -12.59 -0.99 14.70
CA THR A 129 -13.62 -1.03 15.73
C THR A 129 -13.81 0.31 16.46
N ASP A 130 -12.87 1.25 16.31
CA ASP A 130 -13.05 2.61 16.83
C ASP A 130 -14.05 3.43 16.00
N VAL A 131 -14.17 3.10 14.69
CA VAL A 131 -15.06 3.79 13.74
C VAL A 131 -16.36 3.02 13.51
N VAL A 132 -16.30 1.67 13.61
CA VAL A 132 -17.39 0.77 13.25
C VAL A 132 -17.83 -0.07 14.42
N SER A 133 -19.15 -0.24 14.60
CA SER A 133 -19.73 -1.08 15.66
C SER A 133 -21.00 -1.78 15.16
N ASN A 134 -21.49 -2.76 15.92
CA ASN A 134 -22.73 -3.52 15.64
C ASN A 134 -22.75 -4.16 14.23
N VAL A 135 -21.63 -4.74 13.81
CA VAL A 135 -21.48 -5.32 12.47
C VAL A 135 -22.32 -6.58 12.33
N VAL A 136 -23.19 -6.63 11.32
CA VAL A 136 -23.97 -7.79 10.91
C VAL A 136 -23.72 -8.07 9.44
N VAL A 137 -23.50 -9.33 9.09
CA VAL A 137 -23.17 -9.73 7.73
C VAL A 137 -24.17 -10.74 7.21
N LYS A 138 -24.64 -10.50 5.98
CA LYS A 138 -25.47 -11.43 5.22
C LYS A 138 -24.65 -11.98 4.04
N ASN A 139 -24.69 -13.30 3.85
CA ASN A 139 -23.88 -14.06 2.89
C ASN A 139 -22.37 -13.87 3.12
N GLY A 140 -21.96 -13.96 4.37
CA GLY A 140 -20.58 -13.79 4.77
C GLY A 140 -20.34 -14.14 6.24
N LYS A 141 -19.14 -13.83 6.70
CA LYS A 141 -18.67 -14.05 8.07
C LYS A 141 -17.93 -12.83 8.59
N ILE A 142 -17.96 -12.66 9.92
CA ILE A 142 -17.13 -11.71 10.65
C ILE A 142 -16.08 -12.48 11.43
N ILE A 143 -14.85 -12.01 11.38
CA ILE A 143 -13.73 -12.46 12.20
C ILE A 143 -13.21 -11.23 12.92
N SER A 144 -13.24 -11.24 14.26
CA SER A 144 -12.77 -10.13 15.08
C SER A 144 -11.50 -10.51 15.82
N ASP A 145 -10.49 -9.64 15.83
CA ASP A 145 -9.27 -9.80 16.63
C ASP A 145 -9.25 -8.88 17.87
N GLY A 146 -10.32 -8.12 18.08
CA GLY A 146 -10.51 -7.19 19.21
C GLY A 146 -10.35 -5.72 18.81
N ASP A 147 -9.37 -5.39 18.00
CA ASP A 147 -9.13 -4.02 17.54
C ASP A 147 -9.68 -3.80 16.12
N ARG A 148 -9.91 -4.88 15.37
CA ARG A 148 -10.41 -4.84 13.99
C ARG A 148 -11.42 -5.94 13.73
N ASP A 149 -12.41 -5.62 12.93
CA ASP A 149 -13.36 -6.56 12.37
C ASP A 149 -13.04 -6.82 10.90
N MET A 150 -12.82 -8.09 10.59
CA MET A 150 -12.67 -8.55 9.22
C MET A 150 -13.99 -9.17 8.77
N VAL A 151 -14.55 -8.63 7.71
CA VAL A 151 -15.73 -9.19 7.06
C VAL A 151 -15.31 -9.90 5.77
N ILE A 152 -15.75 -11.14 5.63
CA ILE A 152 -15.60 -11.90 4.39
C ILE A 152 -16.99 -12.19 3.86
N GLY A 153 -17.32 -11.61 2.70
CA GLY A 153 -18.56 -11.87 1.97
C GLY A 153 -18.30 -12.73 0.75
N TYR A 154 -19.28 -13.53 0.34
CA TYR A 154 -19.17 -14.39 -0.86
C TYR A 154 -20.44 -14.36 -1.69
N GLY A 155 -20.30 -14.76 -2.95
CA GLY A 155 -21.42 -14.94 -3.86
C GLY A 155 -21.04 -15.68 -5.13
N PHE A 156 -22.05 -16.17 -5.84
CA PHE A 156 -21.90 -17.02 -7.02
C PHE A 156 -22.73 -16.44 -8.17
N PRO A 157 -22.25 -15.36 -8.81
CA PRO A 157 -23.03 -14.63 -9.81
C PRO A 157 -23.37 -15.51 -11.01
N GLY A 158 -24.66 -15.58 -11.33
CA GLY A 158 -25.18 -16.34 -12.46
C GLY A 158 -25.29 -17.85 -12.24
N MET A 159 -24.99 -18.36 -11.05
CA MET A 159 -25.04 -19.80 -10.76
C MET A 159 -26.46 -20.36 -10.83
N THR A 160 -27.45 -19.62 -10.38
CA THR A 160 -28.87 -19.99 -10.48
C THR A 160 -29.28 -20.22 -11.94
N GLU A 161 -28.83 -19.35 -12.88
CA GLU A 161 -29.06 -19.51 -14.32
C GLU A 161 -28.36 -20.77 -14.87
N ILE A 162 -27.09 -21.00 -14.43
CA ILE A 162 -26.28 -22.14 -14.88
C ILE A 162 -26.86 -23.46 -14.42
N LEU A 163 -27.32 -23.55 -13.20
CA LEU A 163 -27.95 -24.76 -12.64
C LEU A 163 -29.38 -24.98 -13.10
N GLY A 164 -30.02 -23.96 -13.68
CA GLY A 164 -31.39 -24.02 -14.16
C GLY A 164 -32.42 -24.29 -13.05
N THR A 165 -32.11 -23.96 -11.80
CA THR A 165 -32.99 -24.15 -10.65
C THR A 165 -33.09 -22.88 -9.82
N THR A 166 -34.30 -22.63 -9.31
CA THR A 166 -34.62 -21.56 -8.36
C THR A 166 -34.83 -22.09 -6.94
N ASP A 167 -34.72 -23.41 -6.76
CA ASP A 167 -34.98 -24.06 -5.48
C ASP A 167 -33.81 -23.89 -4.47
N LEU A 168 -32.66 -23.46 -4.97
CA LEU A 168 -31.48 -23.18 -4.15
C LEU A 168 -31.31 -21.66 -4.03
N ASP A 169 -31.23 -21.14 -2.81
CA ASP A 169 -30.88 -19.76 -2.52
C ASP A 169 -29.36 -19.55 -2.64
N ILE A 170 -28.89 -19.36 -3.88
CA ILE A 170 -27.50 -19.17 -4.20
C ILE A 170 -27.24 -17.65 -4.28
N PRO A 171 -26.50 -17.06 -3.33
CA PRO A 171 -26.33 -15.62 -3.30
C PRO A 171 -25.43 -15.12 -4.44
N ASP A 172 -25.81 -14.01 -5.05
CA ASP A 172 -25.01 -13.23 -5.98
C ASP A 172 -24.53 -11.90 -5.35
N TYR A 173 -24.72 -11.74 -4.04
CA TYR A 173 -24.34 -10.56 -3.28
C TYR A 173 -23.97 -10.92 -1.85
N PHE A 174 -23.22 -10.04 -1.20
CA PHE A 174 -23.18 -9.97 0.26
C PHE A 174 -23.51 -8.56 0.75
N GLU A 175 -23.95 -8.47 1.98
CA GLU A 175 -24.33 -7.20 2.60
C GLU A 175 -23.76 -7.14 4.00
N VAL A 176 -23.25 -5.97 4.38
CA VAL A 176 -22.80 -5.69 5.71
C VAL A 176 -23.54 -4.46 6.24
N GLU A 177 -24.14 -4.62 7.41
CA GLU A 177 -24.81 -3.58 8.18
C GLU A 177 -23.96 -3.24 9.39
N MET A 178 -23.82 -1.95 9.72
CA MET A 178 -22.99 -1.48 10.82
C MET A 178 -23.40 -0.08 11.25
N ASP A 179 -23.04 0.29 12.47
CA ASP A 179 -23.11 1.67 12.91
C ASP A 179 -21.72 2.31 12.76
N VAL A 180 -21.66 3.47 12.13
CA VAL A 180 -20.41 4.19 11.86
C VAL A 180 -20.39 5.54 12.55
N THR A 181 -19.20 5.94 13.00
CA THR A 181 -18.92 7.26 13.54
C THR A 181 -17.73 7.86 12.78
N ASP A 182 -17.95 9.04 12.19
CA ASP A 182 -16.93 9.72 11.39
C ASP A 182 -16.33 8.78 10.30
N TYR A 183 -17.21 8.26 9.43
CA TYR A 183 -16.87 7.21 8.48
C TYR A 183 -15.65 7.55 7.62
N GLU A 184 -14.70 6.65 7.61
CA GLU A 184 -13.58 6.62 6.67
C GLU A 184 -13.78 5.50 5.64
N ALA A 185 -13.24 5.69 4.44
CA ALA A 185 -13.40 4.74 3.36
C ALA A 185 -12.79 3.38 3.71
N ILE A 186 -13.64 2.36 3.82
CA ILE A 186 -13.24 0.98 4.09
C ILE A 186 -12.58 0.40 2.83
N GLU A 187 -11.34 -0.04 2.97
CA GLU A 187 -10.64 -0.76 1.91
C GLU A 187 -11.15 -2.20 1.80
N GLY A 188 -11.23 -2.68 0.57
CA GLY A 188 -11.70 -4.04 0.32
C GLY A 188 -10.99 -4.69 -0.86
N ILE A 189 -10.80 -6.00 -0.76
CA ILE A 189 -10.25 -6.84 -1.82
C ILE A 189 -11.34 -7.80 -2.27
N THR A 190 -11.52 -7.92 -3.58
CA THR A 190 -12.42 -8.92 -4.16
C THR A 190 -11.61 -9.89 -5.02
N VAL A 191 -11.80 -11.17 -4.78
CA VAL A 191 -11.21 -12.27 -5.53
C VAL A 191 -12.31 -13.00 -6.29
N ALA A 192 -12.06 -13.36 -7.53
CA ALA A 192 -12.92 -14.21 -8.33
C ALA A 192 -12.16 -15.46 -8.75
N THR A 193 -12.80 -16.61 -8.63
CA THR A 193 -12.22 -17.87 -9.10
C THR A 193 -13.29 -18.71 -9.80
N ASN A 194 -12.88 -19.45 -10.82
CA ASN A 194 -13.68 -20.49 -11.46
C ASN A 194 -13.12 -21.90 -11.19
N SER A 195 -11.98 -22.00 -10.50
CA SER A 195 -11.29 -23.28 -10.28
C SER A 195 -12.14 -24.30 -9.49
N LEU A 196 -12.99 -23.82 -8.60
CA LEU A 196 -13.95 -24.65 -7.86
C LEU A 196 -14.88 -25.47 -8.76
N PHE A 197 -15.10 -25.01 -9.99
CA PHE A 197 -16.07 -25.62 -10.93
C PHE A 197 -15.40 -26.45 -12.02
N ASN A 198 -14.06 -26.48 -12.09
CA ASN A 198 -13.34 -27.24 -13.10
C ASN A 198 -13.53 -28.75 -12.93
N ASP A 199 -13.65 -29.20 -11.68
CA ASP A 199 -13.83 -30.63 -11.34
C ASP A 199 -15.30 -31.08 -11.43
N LEU A 200 -16.25 -30.14 -11.47
CA LEU A 200 -17.69 -30.45 -11.58
C LEU A 200 -18.13 -30.82 -13.02
N GLY A 201 -17.31 -30.50 -14.03
CA GLY A 201 -17.63 -30.70 -15.44
C GLY A 201 -17.21 -32.04 -16.05
N ASP A 202 -16.32 -32.79 -15.41
CA ASP A 202 -15.64 -33.96 -16.01
C ASP A 202 -16.16 -35.33 -15.54
N LYS A 203 -17.19 -35.40 -14.70
CA LYS A 203 -17.70 -36.68 -14.20
C LYS A 203 -19.15 -36.94 -14.62
N GLU A 204 -19.31 -37.97 -15.44
CA GLU A 204 -20.60 -38.60 -15.69
C GLU A 204 -21.20 -39.16 -14.36
N ASN A 205 -22.25 -38.53 -13.89
CA ASN A 205 -23.46 -39.04 -13.22
C ASN A 205 -23.37 -40.15 -12.14
N ASP A 206 -22.51 -40.16 -11.14
CA ASP A 206 -22.77 -41.10 -10.00
C ASP A 206 -22.47 -40.59 -8.57
N SER A 207 -22.13 -39.33 -8.34
CA SER A 207 -21.86 -38.89 -6.95
C SER A 207 -22.11 -37.41 -6.67
N LYS A 208 -23.35 -36.97 -6.88
CA LYS A 208 -23.72 -35.58 -6.52
C LYS A 208 -23.54 -35.25 -5.03
N LEU A 209 -23.42 -36.25 -4.17
CA LEU A 209 -23.18 -36.08 -2.75
C LEU A 209 -21.66 -35.92 -2.45
N ASP A 210 -20.82 -36.69 -3.11
CA ASP A 210 -19.36 -36.60 -2.95
C ASP A 210 -18.82 -35.27 -3.57
N ASP A 211 -19.47 -34.79 -4.66
CA ASP A 211 -19.16 -33.50 -5.28
C ASP A 211 -19.54 -32.32 -4.38
N LEU A 212 -20.60 -32.46 -3.53
CA LEU A 212 -20.95 -31.45 -2.53
C LEU A 212 -19.96 -31.43 -1.35
N GLU A 213 -19.42 -32.56 -0.93
CA GLU A 213 -18.34 -32.62 0.08
C GLU A 213 -17.05 -31.98 -0.49
N GLY A 214 -16.67 -32.28 -1.74
CA GLY A 214 -15.52 -31.66 -2.42
C GLY A 214 -15.70 -30.14 -2.60
N LEU A 215 -16.91 -29.65 -2.85
CA LEU A 215 -17.22 -28.23 -2.89
C LEU A 215 -17.09 -27.59 -1.49
N GLN A 216 -17.53 -28.27 -0.44
CA GLN A 216 -17.39 -27.80 0.93
C GLN A 216 -15.91 -27.70 1.34
N ASP A 217 -15.08 -28.70 0.98
CA ASP A 217 -13.64 -28.69 1.24
C ASP A 217 -12.94 -27.55 0.47
N SER A 218 -13.29 -27.37 -0.81
CA SER A 218 -12.78 -26.25 -1.60
C SER A 218 -13.21 -24.88 -1.08
N MET A 219 -14.43 -24.76 -0.52
CA MET A 219 -14.89 -23.57 0.17
C MET A 219 -14.10 -23.29 1.45
N ASN A 220 -13.75 -24.34 2.21
CA ASN A 220 -12.92 -24.22 3.40
C ASN A 220 -11.50 -23.78 3.03
N GLU A 221 -10.90 -24.39 2.00
CA GLU A 221 -9.57 -23.98 1.50
C GLU A 221 -9.55 -22.52 1.01
N LEU A 222 -10.60 -22.09 0.30
CA LEU A 222 -10.71 -20.70 -0.13
C LEU A 222 -10.91 -19.76 1.05
N GLN A 223 -11.66 -20.18 2.06
CA GLN A 223 -11.80 -19.40 3.29
C GLN A 223 -10.47 -19.26 4.02
N ASP A 224 -9.67 -20.32 4.10
CA ASP A 224 -8.33 -20.29 4.70
C ASP A 224 -7.38 -19.42 3.91
N ALA A 225 -7.42 -19.49 2.57
CA ALA A 225 -6.63 -18.61 1.70
C ALA A 225 -7.06 -17.12 1.83
N ALA A 226 -8.37 -16.85 1.93
CA ALA A 226 -8.88 -15.51 2.19
C ALA A 226 -8.43 -14.98 3.56
N ASN A 227 -8.47 -15.81 4.60
CA ASN A 227 -7.96 -15.46 5.93
C ASN A 227 -6.47 -15.11 5.88
N GLN A 228 -5.63 -15.93 5.21
CA GLN A 228 -4.21 -15.65 5.04
C GLN A 228 -3.94 -14.35 4.27
N LEU A 229 -4.74 -14.04 3.25
CA LEU A 229 -4.62 -12.80 2.48
C LEU A 229 -4.93 -11.57 3.34
N VAL A 230 -5.94 -11.68 4.21
CA VAL A 230 -6.30 -10.58 5.09
C VAL A 230 -5.28 -10.41 6.21
N ASP A 231 -4.79 -11.52 6.80
CA ASP A 231 -3.68 -11.46 7.76
C ASP A 231 -2.44 -10.79 7.14
N GLY A 232 -2.12 -11.15 5.89
CA GLY A 232 -1.04 -10.53 5.13
C GLY A 232 -1.28 -9.03 4.87
N SER A 233 -2.51 -8.65 4.56
CA SER A 233 -2.90 -7.25 4.36
C SER A 233 -2.83 -6.44 5.66
N GLY A 234 -3.25 -7.05 6.79
CA GLY A 234 -3.09 -6.48 8.13
C GLY A 234 -1.62 -6.22 8.47
N GLN A 235 -0.76 -7.23 8.27
CA GLN A 235 0.68 -7.09 8.50
C GLN A 235 1.32 -6.02 7.61
N LEU A 236 0.89 -5.89 6.35
CA LEU A 236 1.36 -4.85 5.45
C LEU A 236 0.95 -3.45 5.96
N LYS A 237 -0.29 -3.31 6.42
CA LYS A 237 -0.77 -2.05 7.03
C LYS A 237 0.07 -1.68 8.24
N ASP A 238 0.27 -2.61 9.19
CA ASP A 238 1.10 -2.38 10.39
C ASP A 238 2.55 -2.02 10.03
N GLY A 239 3.09 -2.66 8.98
CA GLY A 239 4.39 -2.31 8.42
C GLY A 239 4.44 -0.88 7.88
N LEU A 240 3.40 -0.44 7.17
CA LEU A 240 3.26 0.92 6.65
C LEU A 240 3.11 1.95 7.78
N ASP A 241 2.31 1.67 8.79
CA ASP A 241 2.14 2.54 9.97
C ASP A 241 3.48 2.69 10.73
N THR A 242 4.22 1.59 10.89
CA THR A 242 5.58 1.61 11.48
C THR A 242 6.56 2.43 10.62
N LEU A 243 6.49 2.31 9.30
CA LEU A 243 7.31 3.09 8.38
C LEU A 243 6.98 4.58 8.45
N LEU A 244 5.69 4.93 8.54
CA LEU A 244 5.23 6.30 8.72
C LEU A 244 5.78 6.92 10.01
N ALA A 245 5.61 6.24 11.15
CA ALA A 245 6.13 6.68 12.46
C ALA A 245 7.66 6.84 12.44
N SER A 246 8.36 5.92 11.75
CA SER A 246 9.82 6.01 11.57
C SER A 246 10.23 7.20 10.70
N SER A 247 9.45 7.51 9.68
CA SER A 247 9.65 8.67 8.79
C SER A 247 9.44 9.99 9.54
N GLU A 248 8.44 10.08 10.41
CA GLU A 248 8.23 11.23 11.31
C GLU A 248 9.42 11.42 12.25
N THR A 249 9.87 10.34 12.90
CA THR A 249 11.05 10.36 13.78
C THR A 249 12.30 10.84 13.04
N LEU A 250 12.50 10.39 11.79
CA LEU A 250 13.61 10.85 10.94
C LEU A 250 13.48 12.34 10.60
N THR A 251 12.27 12.80 10.30
CA THR A 251 11.99 14.22 10.00
C THR A 251 12.32 15.10 11.21
N ASP A 252 11.90 14.69 12.40
CA ASP A 252 12.21 15.38 13.64
C ASP A 252 13.72 15.40 13.92
N GLY A 253 14.40 14.27 13.69
CA GLY A 253 15.87 14.17 13.82
C GLY A 253 16.61 15.12 12.86
N ILE A 254 16.15 15.24 11.62
CA ILE A 254 16.67 16.21 10.64
C ILE A 254 16.43 17.65 11.13
N GLY A 255 15.27 17.95 11.69
CA GLY A 255 14.96 19.25 12.28
C GLY A 255 15.90 19.61 13.45
N GLN A 256 16.16 18.63 14.34
CA GLN A 256 17.10 18.80 15.44
C GLN A 256 18.54 19.02 14.95
N LEU A 257 18.97 18.26 13.93
CA LEU A 257 20.28 18.42 13.32
C LEU A 257 20.45 19.80 12.66
N ALA A 258 19.43 20.29 11.96
CA ALA A 258 19.43 21.63 11.37
C ALA A 258 19.56 22.73 12.44
N THR A 259 18.81 22.57 13.56
CA THR A 259 18.90 23.49 14.72
C THR A 259 20.27 23.44 15.37
N GLY A 260 20.82 22.25 15.59
CA GLY A 260 22.18 22.05 16.12
C GLY A 260 23.26 22.67 15.23
N SER A 261 23.14 22.49 13.93
CA SER A 261 24.05 23.07 12.95
C SER A 261 24.02 24.61 12.96
N LYS A 262 22.82 25.18 13.09
CA LYS A 262 22.69 26.65 13.25
C LYS A 262 23.31 27.14 14.55
N THR A 263 23.09 26.48 15.67
CA THR A 263 23.71 26.80 16.97
C THR A 263 25.24 26.73 16.88
N LEU A 264 25.80 25.73 16.22
CA LEU A 264 27.23 25.60 15.99
C LEU A 264 27.77 26.74 15.12
N ALA A 265 27.04 27.11 14.05
CA ALA A 265 27.42 28.25 13.21
C ALA A 265 27.41 29.58 13.99
N ASP A 266 26.44 29.81 14.84
CA ASP A 266 26.36 31.00 15.69
C ASP A 266 27.46 31.00 16.75
N GLY A 267 27.78 29.85 17.33
CA GLY A 267 28.91 29.66 18.25
C GLY A 267 30.26 29.94 17.60
N THR A 268 30.48 29.44 16.38
CA THR A 268 31.73 29.72 15.64
C THR A 268 31.87 31.21 15.28
N LYS A 269 30.79 31.88 14.95
CA LYS A 269 30.78 33.32 14.70
C LYS A 269 31.11 34.14 15.97
N SER A 270 30.54 33.73 17.11
CA SER A 270 30.85 34.34 18.41
C SER A 270 32.33 34.14 18.79
N LEU A 271 32.86 32.94 18.56
CA LEU A 271 34.28 32.65 18.78
C LEU A 271 35.21 33.52 17.90
N ALA A 272 34.86 33.66 16.62
CA ALA A 272 35.61 34.51 15.70
C ALA A 272 35.57 35.98 16.14
N SER A 273 34.48 36.49 16.63
CA SER A 273 34.33 37.84 17.18
C SER A 273 35.21 38.00 18.44
N GLY A 274 35.14 37.07 19.38
CA GLY A 274 35.98 37.09 20.58
C GLY A 274 37.47 37.00 20.29
N ALA A 275 37.87 36.22 19.29
CA ALA A 275 39.25 36.18 18.82
C ALA A 275 39.69 37.53 18.23
N GLY A 276 38.81 38.22 17.49
CA GLY A 276 39.06 39.56 16.99
C GLY A 276 39.25 40.61 18.09
N GLU A 277 38.45 40.55 19.13
CA GLU A 277 38.57 41.40 20.33
C GLU A 277 39.89 41.13 21.08
N LEU A 278 40.31 39.89 21.23
CA LEU A 278 41.57 39.52 21.84
C LEU A 278 42.76 40.05 21.05
N VAL A 279 42.71 39.95 19.72
CA VAL A 279 43.78 40.52 18.86
C VAL A 279 43.85 42.04 19.02
N SER A 280 42.68 42.70 19.10
CA SER A 280 42.61 44.16 19.29
C SER A 280 43.12 44.58 20.65
N GLY A 281 42.78 43.86 21.72
CA GLY A 281 43.27 44.06 23.06
C GLY A 281 44.81 43.86 23.15
N SER A 282 45.32 42.81 22.49
CA SER A 282 46.78 42.55 22.41
C SER A 282 47.53 43.66 21.73
N LYS A 283 46.98 44.25 20.65
CA LYS A 283 47.58 45.40 19.95
C LYS A 283 47.59 46.64 20.84
N ALA A 284 46.51 46.90 21.57
CA ALA A 284 46.42 48.00 22.52
C ALA A 284 47.47 47.89 23.64
N LEU A 285 47.60 46.65 24.19
CA LEU A 285 48.63 46.37 25.20
C LEU A 285 50.05 46.59 24.65
N ALA A 286 50.35 46.10 23.46
CA ALA A 286 51.64 46.35 22.80
C ALA A 286 51.93 47.83 22.58
N SER A 287 50.91 48.61 22.19
CA SER A 287 51.05 50.07 22.05
C SER A 287 51.29 50.74 23.40
N GLY A 288 50.54 50.32 24.47
CA GLY A 288 50.74 50.84 25.83
C GLY A 288 52.12 50.56 26.38
N THR A 289 52.65 49.34 26.16
CA THR A 289 54.01 48.97 26.56
C THR A 289 55.06 49.81 25.80
N GLY A 290 54.83 50.11 24.52
CA GLY A 290 55.72 51.02 23.74
C GLY A 290 55.74 52.45 24.27
N ILE A 291 54.56 52.99 24.68
CA ILE A 291 54.44 54.29 25.32
C ILE A 291 55.20 54.31 26.65
N LEU A 292 55.02 53.27 27.47
CA LEU A 292 55.68 53.13 28.75
C LEU A 292 57.21 53.07 28.59
N ALA A 293 57.70 52.30 27.64
CA ALA A 293 59.14 52.23 27.32
C ALA A 293 59.66 53.60 26.87
N SER A 294 58.90 54.33 26.07
CA SER A 294 59.34 55.68 25.65
C SER A 294 59.36 56.66 26.84
N GLY A 295 58.31 56.61 27.72
CA GLY A 295 58.27 57.41 28.94
C GLY A 295 59.41 57.12 29.89
N THR A 296 59.77 55.87 30.13
CA THR A 296 60.90 55.47 30.95
C THR A 296 62.22 55.96 30.39
N LYS A 297 62.42 55.95 29.06
CA LYS A 297 63.58 56.49 28.38
C LYS A 297 63.67 58.01 28.57
N THR A 298 62.56 58.71 28.40
CA THR A 298 62.46 60.15 28.62
C THR A 298 62.84 60.54 30.10
N LEU A 299 62.27 59.77 31.07
CA LEU A 299 62.56 59.96 32.47
C LEU A 299 64.05 59.69 32.78
N ALA A 300 64.65 58.67 32.22
CA ALA A 300 66.07 58.36 32.35
C ALA A 300 66.96 59.49 31.79
N GLN A 301 66.62 60.04 30.63
CA GLN A 301 67.31 61.21 30.06
C GLN A 301 67.19 62.45 30.94
N GLY A 302 65.96 62.77 31.41
CA GLY A 302 65.77 63.88 32.33
C GLY A 302 66.55 63.77 33.65
N ASN A 303 66.70 62.57 34.19
CA ASN A 303 67.54 62.31 35.35
C ASN A 303 69.01 62.54 35.07
N ALA A 304 69.47 62.14 33.87
CA ALA A 304 70.84 62.38 33.45
C ALA A 304 71.15 63.89 33.30
N ASP A 305 70.23 64.61 32.60
CA ASP A 305 70.28 66.06 32.42
C ASP A 305 70.28 66.81 33.78
N LEU A 306 69.50 66.35 34.76
CA LEU A 306 69.45 66.92 36.08
C LEU A 306 70.77 66.66 36.84
N ALA A 307 71.34 65.48 36.71
CA ALA A 307 72.64 65.16 37.32
C ALA A 307 73.81 66.04 36.72
N ASP A 308 73.74 66.21 35.40
CA ASP A 308 74.74 67.05 34.71
C ASP A 308 74.60 68.55 35.07
N GLY A 309 73.41 69.02 35.30
CA GLY A 309 73.13 70.38 35.75
C GLY A 309 73.38 70.71 37.22
N ALA A 310 73.66 69.68 38.03
CA ALA A 310 73.94 69.76 39.48
C ALA A 310 75.48 69.76 39.81
N THR A 311 76.32 69.65 38.76
CA THR A 311 77.78 69.75 38.84
C THR A 311 78.23 71.11 38.38
#